data_2f6c5123468dfa7bd1a4ed3b8995c14b
#
_entry.id   2f6c5123468dfa7bd1a4ed3b8995c14b
#
_cell.length_a   1.000
_cell.length_b   1.000
_cell.length_c   1.000
_cell.angle_alpha   90.00
_cell.angle_beta   90.00
_cell.angle_gamma   90.00
#
_symmetry.space_group_name_H-M   'P 1'
#
loop_
_entity.id
_entity.type
_entity.pdbx_description
1 polymer ?
#
loop_
_entity_poly.entity_id
_entity_poly.type
_entity_poly.pdbx_seq_one_letter_code
_entity_poly.pdbx_strand_id
1 'polypeptide(L)'
;MKKRSRLDRPGRKDTRRESKAEGFASLTELALDLRSSWNHAADEIWRELDPALWELTHNPWVVLQTVSLDRVEEVLSAPSFRGKVEALIEAKRDAAGTPSWFQQAHEPSALKGMAYFSMEFMLSEALPIYSGGLGNVAGDQLKAASDLGVPVIGVGLLYQQGYFRQVIGRDGAQQALFPYNDPGQLPITPLREPNGEWLRLEIALPGYSVWLRAWQVQVGRVKLYLLDSNDAANFPAHRGI
;
A
#
# COMPACT_ATOMS: atom_id res chain seq x y z
N MET A 1 -2.22 -1.32 67.16
CA MET A 1 -2.34 -2.16 65.95
C MET A 1 -2.30 -1.24 64.72
N LYS A 2 -1.16 -1.15 64.01
CA LYS A 2 -1.03 -0.34 62.78
C LYS A 2 -1.29 -1.24 61.60
N LYS A 3 -2.35 -0.92 60.79
CA LYS A 3 -2.63 -1.55 59.49
C LYS A 3 -1.58 -1.05 58.49
N ARG A 4 -0.79 -1.98 57.95
CA ARG A 4 0.09 -1.73 56.81
C ARG A 4 -0.78 -1.65 55.53
N SER A 5 -0.76 -0.49 54.87
CA SER A 5 -1.30 -0.32 53.52
C SER A 5 -0.47 -1.13 52.53
N ARG A 6 -1.13 -2.01 51.76
CA ARG A 6 -0.56 -2.64 50.58
C ARG A 6 -0.36 -1.54 49.55
N LEU A 7 0.90 -1.26 49.22
CA LEU A 7 1.27 -0.50 48.03
C LEU A 7 0.91 -1.36 46.82
N ASP A 8 -0.06 -0.91 46.04
CA ASP A 8 -0.32 -1.44 44.70
C ASP A 8 0.95 -1.25 43.84
N ARG A 9 1.54 -2.37 43.43
CA ARG A 9 2.60 -2.35 42.42
C ARG A 9 1.94 -2.01 41.08
N PRO A 10 2.46 -1.03 40.31
CA PRO A 10 1.96 -0.76 38.97
C PRO A 10 2.06 -2.05 38.15
N GLY A 11 0.96 -2.41 37.48
CA GLY A 11 0.85 -3.60 36.68
C GLY A 11 2.02 -3.66 35.68
N ARG A 12 2.68 -4.81 35.65
CA ARG A 12 3.72 -5.13 34.66
C ARG A 12 3.05 -5.10 33.30
N LYS A 13 3.26 -4.03 32.52
CA LYS A 13 2.81 -3.96 31.13
C LYS A 13 3.27 -5.23 30.45
N ASP A 14 2.39 -5.87 29.68
CA ASP A 14 2.72 -7.10 28.96
C ASP A 14 3.55 -6.73 27.72
N THR A 15 4.84 -6.46 27.97
CA THR A 15 5.82 -6.06 26.95
C THR A 15 5.88 -7.02 25.76
N ARG A 16 5.52 -8.31 25.98
CA ARG A 16 5.49 -9.31 24.92
C ARG A 16 4.32 -9.11 23.97
N ARG A 17 3.16 -8.70 24.47
CA ARG A 17 1.98 -8.43 23.66
C ARG A 17 2.12 -7.11 22.89
N GLU A 18 2.71 -6.09 23.51
CA GLU A 18 3.06 -4.83 22.85
C GLU A 18 4.07 -5.08 21.70
N SER A 19 5.15 -5.81 21.93
CA SER A 19 6.16 -6.15 20.91
C SER A 19 5.59 -6.95 19.72
N LYS A 20 4.61 -7.83 19.93
CA LYS A 20 3.95 -8.57 18.85
C LYS A 20 3.06 -7.65 18.00
N ALA A 21 2.32 -6.76 18.65
CA ALA A 21 1.48 -5.78 17.95
C ALA A 21 2.32 -4.82 17.10
N GLU A 22 3.47 -4.37 17.62
CA GLU A 22 4.43 -3.56 16.88
C GLU A 22 5.03 -4.32 15.69
N GLY A 23 5.39 -5.59 15.85
CA GLY A 23 5.90 -6.42 14.75
C GLY A 23 4.87 -6.61 13.63
N PHE A 24 3.59 -6.83 13.97
CA PHE A 24 2.52 -6.91 12.98
C PHE A 24 2.30 -5.58 12.25
N ALA A 25 2.34 -4.45 12.96
CA ALA A 25 2.24 -3.12 12.35
C ALA A 25 3.40 -2.87 11.38
N SER A 26 4.63 -3.28 11.73
CA SER A 26 5.81 -3.20 10.87
C SER A 26 5.66 -4.04 9.60
N LEU A 27 5.17 -5.28 9.71
CA LEU A 27 4.86 -6.11 8.54
C LEU A 27 3.78 -5.47 7.66
N THR A 28 2.75 -4.89 8.25
CA THR A 28 1.70 -4.17 7.52
C THR A 28 2.26 -2.96 6.77
N GLU A 29 3.13 -2.18 7.41
CA GLU A 29 3.78 -1.03 6.77
C GLU A 29 4.65 -1.45 5.57
N LEU A 30 5.37 -2.58 5.68
CA LEU A 30 6.18 -3.11 4.57
C LEU A 30 5.31 -3.67 3.45
N ALA A 31 4.21 -4.38 3.79
CA ALA A 31 3.32 -4.99 2.81
C ALA A 31 2.52 -3.97 1.99
N LEU A 32 2.21 -2.81 2.57
CA LEU A 32 1.49 -1.71 1.90
C LEU A 32 2.40 -0.82 1.05
N ASP A 33 3.72 -1.02 1.09
CA ASP A 33 4.65 -0.20 0.31
C ASP A 33 5.04 -0.91 -1.00
N LEU A 34 4.55 -0.39 -2.11
CA LEU A 34 4.86 -0.93 -3.44
C LEU A 34 6.33 -0.79 -3.85
N ARG A 35 7.18 -0.20 -3.01
CA ARG A 35 8.63 -0.22 -3.23
C ARG A 35 9.16 -1.65 -3.37
N SER A 36 8.52 -2.63 -2.76
CA SER A 36 8.82 -4.05 -2.92
C SER A 36 8.78 -4.54 -4.37
N SER A 37 8.08 -3.84 -5.27
CA SER A 37 8.00 -4.22 -6.69
C SER A 37 9.28 -3.93 -7.51
N TRP A 38 10.21 -3.12 -6.97
CA TRP A 38 11.52 -2.85 -7.60
C TRP A 38 12.69 -2.90 -6.62
N ASN A 39 12.44 -3.10 -5.34
CA ASN A 39 13.45 -3.28 -4.29
C ASN A 39 13.13 -4.55 -3.50
N HIS A 40 13.88 -5.59 -3.73
CA HIS A 40 13.63 -6.94 -3.24
C HIS A 40 14.24 -7.24 -1.86
N ALA A 41 14.64 -6.21 -1.11
CA ALA A 41 15.26 -6.38 0.21
C ALA A 41 14.34 -7.07 1.24
N ALA A 42 13.02 -6.98 1.06
CA ALA A 42 12.03 -7.59 1.95
C ALA A 42 11.53 -8.99 1.51
N ASP A 43 11.94 -9.50 0.35
CA ASP A 43 11.42 -10.76 -0.21
C ASP A 43 11.60 -11.94 0.73
N GLU A 44 12.74 -11.98 1.44
CA GLU A 44 13.06 -13.05 2.38
C GLU A 44 12.05 -13.14 3.55
N ILE A 45 11.54 -12.00 4.02
CA ILE A 45 10.53 -11.97 5.09
C ILE A 45 9.25 -12.66 4.64
N TRP A 46 8.78 -12.36 3.44
CA TRP A 46 7.54 -12.91 2.90
C TRP A 46 7.67 -14.39 2.59
N ARG A 47 8.83 -14.81 2.07
CA ARG A 47 9.16 -16.22 1.85
C ARG A 47 9.25 -16.99 3.14
N GLU A 48 9.80 -16.43 4.22
CA GLU A 48 9.88 -17.07 5.52
C GLU A 48 8.50 -17.17 6.19
N LEU A 49 7.62 -16.19 5.95
CA LEU A 49 6.26 -16.16 6.50
C LEU A 49 5.37 -17.26 5.89
N ASP A 50 5.31 -17.32 4.55
CA ASP A 50 4.63 -18.37 3.79
C ASP A 50 5.33 -18.61 2.45
N PRO A 51 6.21 -19.64 2.34
CA PRO A 51 6.95 -19.90 1.12
C PRO A 51 6.08 -20.22 -0.09
N ALA A 52 5.02 -20.99 0.12
CA ALA A 52 4.17 -21.46 -0.98
C ALA A 52 3.35 -20.31 -1.58
N LEU A 53 2.78 -19.48 -0.72
CA LEU A 53 1.99 -18.32 -1.14
C LEU A 53 2.87 -17.22 -1.73
N TRP A 54 4.08 -17.05 -1.19
CA TRP A 54 5.06 -16.12 -1.77
C TRP A 54 5.45 -16.50 -3.19
N GLU A 55 5.85 -17.75 -3.43
CA GLU A 55 6.23 -18.22 -4.77
C GLU A 55 5.05 -18.17 -5.77
N LEU A 56 3.82 -18.30 -5.28
CA LEU A 56 2.63 -18.21 -6.11
C LEU A 56 2.27 -16.77 -6.50
N THR A 57 2.46 -15.81 -5.60
CA THR A 57 1.86 -14.47 -5.74
C THR A 57 2.88 -13.35 -5.86
N HIS A 58 4.07 -13.48 -5.29
CA HIS A 58 5.06 -12.40 -5.10
C HIS A 58 4.40 -11.10 -4.58
N ASN A 59 3.35 -11.26 -3.77
CA ASN A 59 2.53 -10.16 -3.26
C ASN A 59 2.55 -10.13 -1.74
N PRO A 60 3.32 -9.23 -1.11
CA PRO A 60 3.43 -9.09 0.33
C PRO A 60 2.08 -8.94 1.04
N TRP A 61 1.17 -8.17 0.44
CA TRP A 61 -0.13 -7.90 1.03
C TRP A 61 -1.00 -9.16 1.07
N VAL A 62 -1.04 -9.93 -0.02
CA VAL A 62 -1.77 -11.20 -0.06
C VAL A 62 -1.19 -12.20 0.93
N VAL A 63 0.14 -12.29 1.04
CA VAL A 63 0.79 -13.15 2.04
C VAL A 63 0.33 -12.77 3.44
N LEU A 64 0.42 -11.49 3.81
CA LEU A 64 0.07 -11.02 5.15
C LEU A 64 -1.41 -11.20 5.48
N GLN A 65 -2.31 -11.02 4.52
CA GLN A 65 -3.76 -11.18 4.72
C GLN A 65 -4.19 -12.64 4.80
N THR A 66 -3.44 -13.55 4.21
CA THR A 66 -3.83 -14.97 4.08
C THR A 66 -3.23 -15.83 5.19
N VAL A 67 -2.02 -15.50 5.64
CA VAL A 67 -1.34 -16.25 6.69
C VAL A 67 -2.11 -16.16 8.01
N SER A 68 -2.13 -17.26 8.79
CA SER A 68 -2.78 -17.26 10.09
C SER A 68 -2.06 -16.37 11.10
N LEU A 69 -2.83 -15.77 12.02
CA LEU A 69 -2.24 -14.97 13.10
C LEU A 69 -1.26 -15.78 13.95
N ASP A 70 -1.55 -17.05 14.21
CA ASP A 70 -0.65 -17.95 14.96
C ASP A 70 0.71 -18.07 14.26
N ARG A 71 0.73 -18.19 12.93
CA ARG A 71 1.97 -18.24 12.16
C ARG A 71 2.73 -16.92 12.22
N VAL A 72 2.05 -15.79 12.09
CA VAL A 72 2.68 -14.46 12.26
C VAL A 72 3.29 -14.33 13.65
N GLU A 73 2.58 -14.75 14.69
CA GLU A 73 3.07 -14.71 16.07
C GLU A 73 4.27 -15.66 16.29
N GLU A 74 4.24 -16.83 15.67
CA GLU A 74 5.33 -17.79 15.72
C GLU A 74 6.63 -17.16 15.16
N VAL A 75 6.60 -16.65 13.92
CA VAL A 75 7.81 -16.10 13.28
C VAL A 75 8.28 -14.81 13.96
N LEU A 76 7.38 -13.94 14.41
CA LEU A 76 7.73 -12.75 15.19
C LEU A 76 8.30 -13.07 16.57
N SER A 77 8.09 -14.29 17.08
CA SER A 77 8.70 -14.74 18.34
C SER A 77 10.17 -15.13 18.15
N ALA A 78 10.61 -15.41 16.92
CA ALA A 78 12.00 -15.69 16.59
C ALA A 78 12.80 -14.36 16.52
N PRO A 79 13.86 -14.18 17.34
CA PRO A 79 14.64 -12.95 17.34
C PRO A 79 15.28 -12.61 15.99
N SER A 80 15.66 -13.64 15.22
CA SER A 80 16.25 -13.47 13.87
C SER A 80 15.26 -12.84 12.89
N PHE A 81 14.03 -13.35 12.84
CA PHE A 81 13.00 -12.81 11.96
C PHE A 81 12.63 -11.36 12.35
N ARG A 82 12.40 -11.13 13.64
CA ARG A 82 12.09 -9.80 14.15
C ARG A 82 13.20 -8.80 13.84
N GLY A 83 14.47 -9.18 14.03
CA GLY A 83 15.61 -8.33 13.69
C GLY A 83 15.66 -7.97 12.21
N LYS A 84 15.28 -8.89 11.29
CA LYS A 84 15.16 -8.57 9.86
C LYS A 84 14.06 -7.52 9.60
N VAL A 85 12.89 -7.67 10.22
CA VAL A 85 11.76 -6.72 10.08
C VAL A 85 12.16 -5.35 10.61
N GLU A 86 12.75 -5.28 11.81
CA GLU A 86 13.22 -4.05 12.44
C GLU A 86 14.26 -3.34 11.57
N ALA A 87 15.23 -4.06 11.02
CA ALA A 87 16.27 -3.51 10.14
C ALA A 87 15.68 -2.92 8.84
N LEU A 88 14.66 -3.56 8.27
CA LEU A 88 14.00 -3.03 7.07
C LEU A 88 13.18 -1.77 7.34
N ILE A 89 12.50 -1.71 8.48
CA ILE A 89 11.77 -0.51 8.90
C ILE A 89 12.74 0.64 9.18
N GLU A 90 13.87 0.37 9.85
CA GLU A 90 14.91 1.36 10.10
C GLU A 90 15.48 1.88 8.77
N ALA A 91 15.87 0.99 7.86
CA ALA A 91 16.37 1.37 6.54
C ALA A 91 15.36 2.18 5.72
N LYS A 92 14.05 1.88 5.85
CA LYS A 92 12.98 2.66 5.22
C LYS A 92 12.90 4.07 5.82
N ARG A 93 12.98 4.20 7.14
CA ARG A 93 12.94 5.50 7.84
C ARG A 93 14.18 6.33 7.52
N ASP A 94 15.36 5.74 7.54
CA ASP A 94 16.60 6.38 7.17
C ASP A 94 16.58 6.88 5.73
N ALA A 95 16.11 6.04 4.82
CA ALA A 95 15.93 6.43 3.43
C ALA A 95 14.95 7.61 3.27
N ALA A 96 13.87 7.66 4.04
CA ALA A 96 12.91 8.76 4.01
C ALA A 96 13.49 10.07 4.60
N GLY A 97 14.34 9.97 5.61
CA GLY A 97 14.98 11.11 6.31
C GLY A 97 16.25 11.65 5.63
N THR A 98 16.87 10.83 4.76
CA THR A 98 18.14 11.22 4.10
C THR A 98 17.85 12.03 2.84
N PRO A 99 18.51 13.20 2.67
CA PRO A 99 18.45 13.98 1.43
C PRO A 99 18.90 13.13 0.24
N SER A 100 18.04 13.02 -0.76
CA SER A 100 18.34 12.32 -2.01
C SER A 100 18.83 13.29 -3.09
N TRP A 101 19.02 12.80 -4.31
CA TRP A 101 19.56 13.61 -5.41
C TRP A 101 18.84 14.95 -5.56
N PHE A 102 17.51 14.97 -5.51
CA PHE A 102 16.74 16.20 -5.73
C PHE A 102 17.04 17.25 -4.65
N GLN A 103 17.07 16.88 -3.38
CA GLN A 103 17.36 17.80 -2.28
C GLN A 103 18.82 18.29 -2.30
N GLN A 104 19.74 17.44 -2.77
CA GLN A 104 21.16 17.80 -2.88
C GLN A 104 21.44 18.71 -4.07
N ALA A 105 20.75 18.49 -5.20
CA ALA A 105 20.98 19.21 -6.45
C ALA A 105 20.20 20.55 -6.53
N HIS A 106 19.13 20.72 -5.77
CA HIS A 106 18.19 21.81 -5.89
C HIS A 106 17.85 22.49 -4.56
N GLU A 107 18.85 22.97 -3.85
CA GLU A 107 18.67 23.73 -2.61
C GLU A 107 18.55 25.25 -2.85
N PRO A 108 17.71 25.93 -2.05
CA PRO A 108 16.39 25.54 -1.56
C PRO A 108 15.39 25.53 -2.71
N SER A 109 14.89 24.39 -3.09
CA SER A 109 13.98 24.28 -4.24
C SER A 109 12.70 25.09 -4.05
N ALA A 110 12.35 25.89 -5.05
CA ALA A 110 11.05 26.54 -5.13
C ALA A 110 9.93 25.52 -5.38
N LEU A 111 10.26 24.36 -5.95
CA LEU A 111 9.32 23.27 -6.20
C LEU A 111 9.05 22.50 -4.92
N LYS A 112 7.86 22.70 -4.34
CA LYS A 112 7.42 22.03 -3.12
C LYS A 112 6.58 20.77 -3.37
N GLY A 113 6.02 20.65 -4.56
CA GLY A 113 5.20 19.51 -4.95
C GLY A 113 4.73 19.62 -6.40
N MET A 114 4.54 18.48 -7.03
CA MET A 114 4.00 18.33 -8.37
C MET A 114 2.98 17.20 -8.36
N ALA A 115 1.79 17.44 -8.93
CA ALA A 115 0.79 16.40 -9.15
C ALA A 115 0.90 15.86 -10.58
N TYR A 116 1.03 14.54 -10.69
CA TYR A 116 1.04 13.82 -11.96
C TYR A 116 -0.26 13.05 -12.12
N PHE A 117 -1.09 13.49 -13.06
CA PHE A 117 -2.37 12.87 -13.36
C PHE A 117 -2.22 11.88 -14.50
N SER A 118 -2.66 10.64 -14.29
CA SER A 118 -2.75 9.63 -15.34
C SER A 118 -3.95 8.73 -15.12
N MET A 119 -4.56 8.29 -16.20
CA MET A 119 -5.60 7.26 -16.15
C MET A 119 -5.04 5.88 -15.87
N GLU A 120 -3.74 5.66 -16.09
CA GLU A 120 -3.07 4.38 -15.94
C GLU A 120 -1.82 4.52 -15.07
N PHE A 121 -1.63 3.56 -14.16
CA PHE A 121 -0.39 3.41 -13.39
C PHE A 121 -0.06 1.93 -13.26
N MET A 122 0.98 1.46 -13.94
CA MET A 122 1.51 0.12 -13.75
C MET A 122 2.67 0.16 -12.75
N LEU A 123 2.41 -0.19 -11.50
CA LEU A 123 3.41 -0.20 -10.43
C LEU A 123 3.79 -1.62 -10.02
N SER A 124 2.81 -2.50 -9.92
CA SER A 124 2.97 -3.87 -9.44
C SER A 124 1.78 -4.72 -9.87
N GLU A 125 2.00 -6.01 -10.04
CA GLU A 125 0.93 -7.03 -10.17
C GLU A 125 0.00 -7.06 -8.94
N ALA A 126 0.49 -6.59 -7.77
CA ALA A 126 -0.30 -6.45 -6.56
C ALA A 126 -1.37 -5.35 -6.64
N LEU A 127 -1.23 -4.42 -7.58
CA LEU A 127 -2.18 -3.34 -7.86
C LEU A 127 -2.63 -3.42 -9.33
N PRO A 128 -3.48 -4.40 -9.69
CA PRO A 128 -3.87 -4.68 -11.08
C PRO A 128 -4.98 -3.72 -11.55
N ILE A 129 -4.75 -2.42 -11.44
CA ILE A 129 -5.61 -1.39 -12.01
C ILE A 129 -5.46 -1.39 -13.54
N TYR A 130 -5.34 -0.28 -14.23
CA TYR A 130 -5.16 -0.30 -15.67
C TYR A 130 -3.69 -0.18 -16.05
N SER A 131 -3.19 -1.04 -16.96
CA SER A 131 -1.80 -1.11 -17.36
C SER A 131 -1.64 -1.27 -18.87
N GLY A 132 -1.19 -0.23 -19.52
CA GLY A 132 -0.73 -0.24 -20.90
C GLY A 132 0.62 0.47 -20.98
N GLY A 133 1.05 0.89 -22.19
CA GLY A 133 2.30 1.65 -22.36
C GLY A 133 2.33 2.95 -21.56
N LEU A 134 1.21 3.65 -21.47
CA LEU A 134 1.07 4.86 -20.64
C LEU A 134 1.24 4.53 -19.15
N GLY A 135 0.64 3.42 -18.69
CA GLY A 135 0.76 2.96 -17.30
C GLY A 135 2.19 2.63 -16.92
N ASN A 136 2.96 2.00 -17.81
CA ASN A 136 4.39 1.75 -17.60
C ASN A 136 5.17 3.05 -17.38
N VAL A 137 4.99 4.03 -18.26
CA VAL A 137 5.67 5.34 -18.15
C VAL A 137 5.28 6.03 -16.85
N ALA A 138 3.99 6.10 -16.52
CA ALA A 138 3.50 6.73 -15.30
C ALA A 138 4.01 6.02 -14.03
N GLY A 139 4.01 4.69 -14.01
CA GLY A 139 4.53 3.89 -12.91
C GLY A 139 6.02 4.08 -12.70
N ASP A 140 6.81 4.01 -13.75
CA ASP A 140 8.26 4.18 -13.69
C ASP A 140 8.65 5.62 -13.28
N GLN A 141 7.88 6.63 -13.67
CA GLN A 141 8.07 8.00 -13.18
C GLN A 141 7.88 8.10 -11.67
N LEU A 142 6.86 7.45 -11.09
CA LEU A 142 6.66 7.47 -9.64
C LEU A 142 7.79 6.71 -8.91
N LYS A 143 8.23 5.56 -9.44
CA LYS A 143 9.37 4.81 -8.89
C LYS A 143 10.65 5.64 -8.91
N ALA A 144 10.96 6.24 -10.06
CA ALA A 144 12.13 7.10 -10.22
C ALA A 144 12.05 8.36 -9.33
N ALA A 145 10.89 9.01 -9.24
CA ALA A 145 10.66 10.14 -8.35
C ALA A 145 10.87 9.75 -6.88
N SER A 146 10.41 8.55 -6.48
CA SER A 146 10.66 8.02 -5.15
C SER A 146 12.14 7.85 -4.85
N ASP A 147 12.91 7.26 -5.76
CA ASP A 147 14.34 6.99 -5.55
C ASP A 147 15.16 8.28 -5.58
N LEU A 148 14.81 9.21 -6.44
CA LEU A 148 15.50 10.52 -6.58
C LEU A 148 15.01 11.57 -5.58
N GLY A 149 13.93 11.32 -4.83
CA GLY A 149 13.35 12.27 -3.86
C GLY A 149 12.65 13.46 -4.49
N VAL A 150 12.20 13.33 -5.74
CA VAL A 150 11.42 14.41 -6.39
C VAL A 150 10.03 14.49 -5.73
N PRO A 151 9.56 15.70 -5.35
CA PRO A 151 8.30 15.86 -4.63
C PRO A 151 7.09 15.71 -5.57
N VAL A 152 6.81 14.48 -6.00
CA VAL A 152 5.70 14.13 -6.89
C VAL A 152 4.63 13.40 -6.10
N ILE A 153 3.36 13.69 -6.41
CA ILE A 153 2.22 12.84 -6.07
C ILE A 153 1.56 12.36 -7.35
N GLY A 154 1.18 11.09 -7.41
CA GLY A 154 0.35 10.55 -8.49
C GLY A 154 -1.13 10.75 -8.16
N VAL A 155 -1.95 10.99 -9.19
CA VAL A 155 -3.41 10.98 -9.09
C VAL A 155 -3.96 10.15 -10.24
N GLY A 156 -4.70 9.09 -9.92
CA GLY A 156 -5.25 8.15 -10.88
C GLY A 156 -6.65 7.67 -10.51
N LEU A 157 -7.09 6.61 -11.15
CA LEU A 157 -8.40 6.02 -10.97
C LEU A 157 -8.27 4.62 -10.37
N LEU A 158 -9.15 4.27 -9.43
CA LEU A 158 -9.28 2.93 -8.92
C LEU A 158 -10.31 2.16 -9.76
N TYR A 159 -9.84 1.46 -10.77
CA TYR A 159 -10.70 0.67 -11.62
C TYR A 159 -11.23 -0.56 -10.89
N GLN A 160 -12.55 -0.76 -10.91
CA GLN A 160 -13.20 -1.98 -10.39
C GLN A 160 -12.84 -3.21 -11.23
N GLN A 161 -12.69 -3.01 -12.53
CA GLN A 161 -12.17 -3.99 -13.47
C GLN A 161 -11.06 -3.32 -14.26
N GLY A 162 -9.82 -3.69 -13.96
CA GLY A 162 -8.65 -3.12 -14.62
C GLY A 162 -8.39 -3.75 -15.99
N TYR A 163 -7.11 -3.91 -16.33
CA TYR A 163 -6.73 -4.53 -17.58
C TYR A 163 -7.17 -6.01 -17.62
N PHE A 164 -7.61 -6.47 -18.80
CA PHE A 164 -8.07 -7.84 -18.97
C PHE A 164 -6.92 -8.86 -18.83
N ARG A 165 -7.29 -10.07 -18.41
CA ARG A 165 -6.39 -11.24 -18.45
C ARG A 165 -6.76 -12.13 -19.61
N GLN A 166 -5.76 -12.62 -20.33
CA GLN A 166 -5.94 -13.53 -21.46
C GLN A 166 -5.81 -14.98 -20.99
N VAL A 167 -6.73 -15.81 -21.43
CA VAL A 167 -6.62 -17.26 -21.34
C VAL A 167 -6.82 -17.87 -22.72
N ILE A 168 -6.11 -18.95 -23.00
CA ILE A 168 -6.31 -19.72 -24.24
C ILE A 168 -7.23 -20.90 -23.93
N GLY A 169 -8.38 -20.93 -24.59
CA GLY A 169 -9.34 -22.03 -24.49
C GLY A 169 -8.80 -23.34 -25.07
N ARG A 170 -9.50 -24.44 -24.79
CA ARG A 170 -9.12 -25.77 -25.33
C ARG A 170 -9.16 -25.84 -26.85
N ASP A 171 -9.93 -24.99 -27.49
CA ASP A 171 -10.07 -24.81 -28.92
C ASP A 171 -8.99 -23.91 -29.54
N GLY A 172 -8.06 -23.39 -28.73
CA GLY A 172 -7.04 -22.44 -29.13
C GLY A 172 -7.53 -20.99 -29.25
N ALA A 173 -8.80 -20.71 -28.97
CA ALA A 173 -9.34 -19.36 -29.02
C ALA A 173 -8.93 -18.56 -27.78
N GLN A 174 -8.62 -17.29 -27.97
CA GLN A 174 -8.36 -16.35 -26.88
C GLN A 174 -9.67 -15.95 -26.19
N GLN A 175 -9.66 -15.98 -24.89
CA GLN A 175 -10.74 -15.45 -24.04
C GLN A 175 -10.20 -14.32 -23.18
N ALA A 176 -10.95 -13.22 -23.07
CA ALA A 176 -10.65 -12.11 -22.19
C ALA A 176 -11.41 -12.26 -20.86
N LEU A 177 -10.68 -12.20 -19.74
CA LEU A 177 -11.25 -12.21 -18.40
C LEU A 177 -11.07 -10.83 -17.79
N PHE A 178 -12.08 -10.35 -17.08
CA PHE A 178 -12.07 -9.06 -16.38
C PHE A 178 -12.28 -9.29 -14.88
N PRO A 179 -11.20 -9.64 -14.13
CA PRO A 179 -11.33 -9.85 -12.69
C PRO A 179 -11.71 -8.55 -11.98
N TYR A 180 -12.52 -8.69 -10.94
CA TYR A 180 -12.89 -7.56 -10.07
C TYR A 180 -11.75 -7.23 -9.10
N ASN A 181 -11.41 -5.95 -9.01
CA ASN A 181 -10.45 -5.41 -8.07
C ASN A 181 -11.16 -5.04 -6.77
N ASP A 182 -11.15 -5.95 -5.79
CA ASP A 182 -11.64 -5.65 -4.45
C ASP A 182 -10.65 -4.75 -3.70
N PRO A 183 -11.02 -3.51 -3.35
CA PRO A 183 -10.12 -2.62 -2.62
C PRO A 183 -9.61 -3.18 -1.29
N GLY A 184 -10.38 -4.06 -0.65
CA GLY A 184 -9.98 -4.74 0.59
C GLY A 184 -8.80 -5.70 0.40
N GLN A 185 -8.55 -6.16 -0.83
CA GLN A 185 -7.45 -7.08 -1.15
C GLN A 185 -6.26 -6.39 -1.82
N LEU A 186 -6.37 -5.09 -2.10
CA LEU A 186 -5.30 -4.32 -2.69
C LEU A 186 -4.41 -3.68 -1.62
N PRO A 187 -3.11 -3.43 -1.90
CA PRO A 187 -2.19 -2.76 -0.99
C PRO A 187 -2.44 -1.24 -0.96
N ILE A 188 -3.66 -0.85 -0.61
CA ILE A 188 -4.13 0.53 -0.56
C ILE A 188 -4.81 0.82 0.77
N THR A 189 -4.83 2.09 1.17
CA THR A 189 -5.50 2.52 2.40
C THR A 189 -6.54 3.59 2.10
N PRO A 190 -7.72 3.55 2.77
CA PRO A 190 -8.72 4.59 2.59
C PRO A 190 -8.21 5.94 3.12
N LEU A 191 -8.40 7.00 2.35
CA LEU A 191 -8.11 8.34 2.83
C LEU A 191 -9.30 8.86 3.65
N ARG A 192 -9.01 9.33 4.87
CA ARG A 192 -10.04 9.75 5.82
C ARG A 192 -9.77 11.16 6.32
N GLU A 193 -10.86 11.86 6.63
CA GLU A 193 -10.85 13.10 7.37
C GLU A 193 -10.43 12.89 8.84
N PRO A 194 -10.01 13.92 9.56
CA PRO A 194 -9.63 13.81 10.97
C PRO A 194 -10.73 13.23 11.89
N ASN A 195 -12.00 13.36 11.50
CA ASN A 195 -13.16 12.81 12.21
C ASN A 195 -13.38 11.30 11.94
N GLY A 196 -12.55 10.68 11.06
CA GLY A 196 -12.65 9.28 10.69
C GLY A 196 -13.57 8.99 9.49
N GLU A 197 -14.31 9.99 9.00
CA GLU A 197 -15.13 9.84 7.79
C GLU A 197 -14.27 9.73 6.53
N TRP A 198 -14.83 9.20 5.45
CA TRP A 198 -14.17 9.16 4.16
C TRP A 198 -13.87 10.57 3.65
N LEU A 199 -12.66 10.79 3.16
CA LEU A 199 -12.40 11.94 2.30
C LEU A 199 -13.18 11.76 1.00
N ARG A 200 -14.14 12.63 0.76
CA ARG A 200 -15.02 12.64 -0.42
C ARG A 200 -14.86 13.92 -1.18
N LEU A 201 -14.79 13.80 -2.49
CA LEU A 201 -14.71 14.91 -3.42
C LEU A 201 -15.98 14.92 -4.27
N GLU A 202 -16.62 16.06 -4.39
CA GLU A 202 -17.74 16.24 -5.31
C GLU A 202 -17.23 16.91 -6.60
N ILE A 203 -17.52 16.29 -7.72
CA ILE A 203 -17.27 16.86 -9.05
C ILE A 203 -18.61 17.19 -9.69
N ALA A 204 -18.86 18.48 -9.87
CA ALA A 204 -20.04 18.96 -10.57
C ALA A 204 -19.85 18.81 -12.08
N LEU A 205 -20.73 18.05 -12.71
CA LEU A 205 -20.81 17.86 -14.16
C LEU A 205 -22.12 18.46 -14.67
N PRO A 206 -22.25 18.76 -15.98
CA PRO A 206 -23.49 19.24 -16.53
C PRO A 206 -24.69 18.33 -16.24
N GLY A 207 -25.58 18.78 -15.36
CA GLY A 207 -26.81 18.09 -15.00
C GLY A 207 -26.74 17.10 -13.84
N TYR A 208 -25.55 16.81 -13.29
CA TYR A 208 -25.37 15.93 -12.11
C TYR A 208 -24.02 16.14 -11.44
N SER A 209 -23.90 15.62 -10.20
CA SER A 209 -22.61 15.56 -9.49
C SER A 209 -22.16 14.12 -9.36
N VAL A 210 -20.83 13.91 -9.34
CA VAL A 210 -20.20 12.63 -9.04
C VAL A 210 -19.38 12.77 -7.76
N TRP A 211 -19.63 11.88 -6.81
CA TRP A 211 -18.88 11.76 -5.57
C TRP A 211 -17.77 10.74 -5.74
N LEU A 212 -16.57 11.14 -5.37
CA LEU A 212 -15.37 10.32 -5.42
C LEU A 212 -14.83 10.12 -4.01
N ARG A 213 -14.46 8.89 -3.68
CA ARG A 213 -13.63 8.56 -2.52
C ARG A 213 -12.18 8.49 -2.95
N ALA A 214 -11.27 8.73 -2.03
CA ALA A 214 -9.85 8.66 -2.30
C ALA A 214 -9.19 7.52 -1.52
N TRP A 215 -8.31 6.79 -2.21
CA TRP A 215 -7.45 5.76 -1.65
C TRP A 215 -6.00 6.18 -1.80
N GLN A 216 -5.15 5.82 -0.84
CA GLN A 216 -3.72 6.09 -0.88
C GLN A 216 -2.95 4.80 -1.13
N VAL A 217 -1.99 4.87 -2.04
CA VAL A 217 -0.95 3.86 -2.31
C VAL A 217 0.38 4.43 -1.91
N GLN A 218 1.16 3.69 -1.13
CA GLN A 218 2.54 4.07 -0.81
C GLN A 218 3.48 3.53 -1.89
N VAL A 219 4.28 4.40 -2.50
CA VAL A 219 5.25 4.07 -3.56
C VAL A 219 6.64 4.58 -3.11
N GLY A 220 7.25 3.89 -2.15
CA GLY A 220 8.47 4.35 -1.49
C GLY A 220 8.29 5.71 -0.82
N ARG A 221 8.95 6.76 -1.30
CA ARG A 221 8.84 8.12 -0.77
C ARG A 221 7.65 8.91 -1.29
N VAL A 222 7.06 8.52 -2.43
CA VAL A 222 5.96 9.23 -3.05
C VAL A 222 4.63 8.53 -2.79
N LYS A 223 3.53 9.23 -3.06
CA LYS A 223 2.18 8.71 -2.89
C LYS A 223 1.43 8.75 -4.20
N LEU A 224 0.61 7.74 -4.43
CA LEU A 224 -0.39 7.72 -5.48
C LEU A 224 -1.78 7.77 -4.83
N TYR A 225 -2.60 8.70 -5.24
CA TYR A 225 -3.99 8.78 -4.83
C TYR A 225 -4.87 8.24 -5.95
N LEU A 226 -5.72 7.26 -5.61
CA LEU A 226 -6.65 6.63 -6.53
C LEU A 226 -8.07 7.10 -6.22
N LEU A 227 -8.74 7.66 -7.21
CA LEU A 227 -10.11 8.12 -7.12
C LEU A 227 -11.07 6.98 -7.46
N ASP A 228 -12.09 6.80 -6.63
CA ASP A 228 -13.06 5.72 -6.68
C ASP A 228 -14.48 6.30 -6.72
N SER A 229 -15.19 6.08 -7.81
CA SER A 229 -16.58 6.52 -7.97
C SER A 229 -17.61 5.58 -7.34
N ASN A 230 -17.19 4.47 -6.75
CA ASN A 230 -18.10 3.51 -6.09
C ASN A 230 -18.61 4.05 -4.75
N ASP A 231 -19.27 5.19 -4.77
CA ASP A 231 -19.89 5.85 -3.63
C ASP A 231 -21.42 5.71 -3.68
N ALA A 232 -22.06 5.48 -2.52
CA ALA A 232 -23.49 5.26 -2.42
C ALA A 232 -24.32 6.48 -2.88
N ALA A 233 -23.76 7.69 -2.83
CA ALA A 233 -24.43 8.91 -3.28
C ALA A 233 -24.51 9.01 -4.81
N ASN A 234 -23.72 8.22 -5.54
CA ASN A 234 -23.77 8.22 -7.00
C ASN A 234 -24.91 7.36 -7.54
N PHE A 235 -25.44 7.71 -8.69
CA PHE A 235 -26.30 6.80 -9.45
C PHE A 235 -25.53 5.52 -9.79
N PRO A 236 -26.22 4.35 -9.82
CA PRO A 236 -25.56 3.06 -10.11
C PRO A 236 -24.70 3.08 -11.38
N ALA A 237 -25.16 3.76 -12.44
CA ALA A 237 -24.41 3.87 -13.70
C ALA A 237 -23.09 4.67 -13.59
N HIS A 238 -22.89 5.42 -12.52
CA HIS A 238 -21.70 6.24 -12.30
C HIS A 238 -20.73 5.63 -11.26
N ARG A 239 -21.02 4.44 -10.74
CA ARG A 239 -20.22 3.77 -9.70
C ARG A 239 -19.12 2.87 -10.25
N GLY A 240 -19.04 2.71 -11.55
CA GLY A 240 -18.20 1.69 -12.19
C GLY A 240 -17.01 2.26 -12.94
N ILE A 241 -16.16 3.05 -12.27
CA ILE A 241 -14.84 3.34 -12.86
C ILE A 241 -13.96 2.11 -12.79
#